data_336bedb066ff11a905758eec210b0496
#
_entry.id   336bedb066ff11a905758eec210b0496
#
_cell.length_a   1.000
_cell.length_b   1.000
_cell.length_c   1.000
_cell.angle_alpha   90.00
_cell.angle_beta   90.00
_cell.angle_gamma   90.00
#
_symmetry.space_group_name_H-M   'P 1'
#
loop_
_entity.id
_entity.type
_entity.pdbx_description
1 polymer ?
#
loop_
_entity_poly.entity_id
_entity_poly.type
_entity_poly.pdbx_seq_one_letter_code
_entity_poly.pdbx_strand_id
1 'polypeptide(L)'
;MLPNDGASNISSVSDSARYGVYAMELLINQMLKLGADRRRLESKIFGGGNVLKGFTGFNVGERNAEFTLEYLSAEHIPVLASDLLDDYPRKVYFSPDTGVVNVRKIKSLHNSTIMDRESEYKMRIRGASKSGEIELFED
;
A
#
# COMPACT_ATOMS: atom_id res chain seq x y z
N MET A 1 2.57 -5.29 19.16
CA MET A 1 1.73 -4.36 19.95
C MET A 1 2.41 -3.00 19.96
N LEU A 2 1.78 -2.00 19.39
CA LEU A 2 2.35 -0.65 19.37
C LEU A 2 2.01 0.05 20.68
N PRO A 3 2.97 0.76 21.31
CA PRO A 3 2.71 1.48 22.54
C PRO A 3 1.69 2.59 22.30
N ASN A 4 0.79 2.73 23.24
CA ASN A 4 -0.24 3.77 23.22
C ASN A 4 0.34 5.03 23.85
N ASP A 5 1.08 5.78 23.07
CA ASP A 5 1.69 7.01 23.54
C ASP A 5 0.77 8.19 23.32
N GLY A 6 0.31 8.76 24.39
CA GLY A 6 -0.68 9.83 24.43
C GLY A 6 -0.20 11.20 23.98
N ALA A 7 0.53 11.29 22.89
CA ALA A 7 0.98 12.55 22.31
C ALA A 7 0.11 12.92 21.11
N SER A 8 -0.74 13.88 21.29
CA SER A 8 -1.82 14.24 20.36
C SER A 8 -1.39 14.85 19.02
N ASN A 9 -0.15 15.26 18.84
CA ASN A 9 0.33 15.86 17.58
C ASN A 9 1.14 14.90 16.69
N ILE A 10 1.41 13.70 17.19
CA ILE A 10 2.08 12.64 16.44
C ILE A 10 1.03 11.66 15.89
N SER A 11 -0.23 11.84 16.23
CA SER A 11 -1.29 10.87 15.99
C SER A 11 -1.53 10.54 14.51
N SER A 12 -1.52 11.54 13.61
CA SER A 12 -1.82 11.27 12.21
C SER A 12 -0.70 10.50 11.49
N VAL A 13 0.55 10.80 11.83
CA VAL A 13 1.71 10.06 11.29
C VAL A 13 1.81 8.69 11.93
N SER A 14 1.54 8.60 13.24
CA SER A 14 1.54 7.32 13.95
C SER A 14 0.41 6.40 13.50
N ASP A 15 -0.77 6.94 13.19
CA ASP A 15 -1.91 6.15 12.73
C ASP A 15 -1.66 5.58 11.33
N SER A 16 -1.10 6.36 10.41
CA SER A 16 -0.69 5.86 9.11
C SER A 16 0.37 4.77 9.22
N ALA A 17 1.37 4.97 10.07
CA ALA A 17 2.41 3.98 10.32
C ALA A 17 1.84 2.71 10.95
N ARG A 18 0.94 2.83 11.91
CA ARG A 18 0.25 1.67 12.52
C ARG A 18 -0.54 0.89 11.49
N TYR A 19 -1.27 1.57 10.63
CA TYR A 19 -2.04 0.92 9.57
C TYR A 19 -1.13 0.17 8.60
N GLY A 20 -0.02 0.79 8.20
CA GLY A 20 0.98 0.16 7.33
C GLY A 20 1.62 -1.07 7.94
N VAL A 21 2.06 -0.98 9.20
CA VAL A 21 2.62 -2.13 9.94
C VAL A 21 1.61 -3.26 10.03
N TYR A 22 0.37 -2.94 10.39
CA TYR A 22 -0.69 -3.94 10.49
C TYR A 22 -0.96 -4.64 9.15
N ALA A 23 -1.03 -3.87 8.08
CA ALA A 23 -1.23 -4.43 6.73
C ALA A 23 -0.08 -5.36 6.32
N MET A 24 1.15 -4.96 6.57
CA MET A 24 2.34 -5.78 6.25
C MET A 24 2.39 -7.04 7.11
N GLU A 25 2.10 -6.93 8.39
CA GLU A 25 2.06 -8.09 9.28
C GLU A 25 0.98 -9.09 8.88
N LEU A 26 -0.21 -8.61 8.51
CA LEU A 26 -1.27 -9.48 8.01
C LEU A 26 -0.84 -10.24 6.76
N LEU A 27 -0.23 -9.54 5.80
CA LEU A 27 0.24 -10.15 4.56
C LEU A 27 1.29 -11.21 4.83
N ILE A 28 2.33 -10.87 5.58
CA ILE A 28 3.44 -11.78 5.89
C ILE A 28 2.93 -12.98 6.68
N ASN A 29 2.14 -12.76 7.71
CA ASN A 29 1.59 -13.84 8.53
C ASN A 29 0.72 -14.78 7.71
N GLN A 30 -0.06 -14.27 6.78
CA GLN A 30 -0.87 -15.10 5.89
C GLN A 30 0.00 -15.95 4.97
N MET A 31 1.06 -15.38 4.42
CA MET A 31 2.03 -16.13 3.60
C MET A 31 2.70 -17.25 4.40
N LEU A 32 3.12 -16.95 5.64
CA LEU A 32 3.73 -17.96 6.52
C LEU A 32 2.77 -19.10 6.87
N LYS A 33 1.50 -18.76 7.12
CA LYS A 33 0.45 -19.79 7.34
C LYS A 33 0.26 -20.70 6.14
N LEU A 34 0.45 -20.19 4.94
CA LEU A 34 0.35 -20.94 3.70
C LEU A 34 1.63 -21.73 3.33
N GLY A 35 2.64 -21.68 4.18
CA GLY A 35 3.87 -22.44 4.03
C GLY A 35 5.08 -21.69 3.53
N ALA A 36 5.02 -20.36 3.41
CA ALA A 36 6.19 -19.56 3.04
C ALA A 36 7.27 -19.60 4.13
N ASP A 37 8.52 -19.58 3.71
CA ASP A 37 9.67 -19.43 4.61
C ASP A 37 10.03 -17.93 4.72
N ARG A 38 10.00 -17.40 5.93
CA ARG A 38 10.32 -15.98 6.18
C ARG A 38 11.68 -15.58 5.62
N ARG A 39 12.66 -16.46 5.70
CA ARG A 39 14.02 -16.19 5.22
C ARG A 39 14.14 -16.11 3.69
N ARG A 40 13.11 -16.57 3.00
CA ARG A 40 13.04 -16.59 1.53
C ARG A 40 12.10 -15.56 0.97
N LEU A 41 11.52 -14.70 1.81
CA LEU A 41 10.63 -13.65 1.35
C LEU A 41 11.41 -12.62 0.54
N GLU A 42 10.86 -12.25 -0.58
CA GLU A 42 11.35 -11.22 -1.48
C GLU A 42 10.20 -10.25 -1.77
N SER A 43 10.52 -9.03 -2.13
CA SER A 43 9.51 -8.02 -2.41
C SER A 43 9.74 -7.28 -3.71
N LYS A 44 8.64 -6.82 -4.28
CA LYS A 44 8.60 -5.87 -5.39
C LYS A 44 7.59 -4.80 -5.02
N ILE A 45 7.93 -3.53 -5.20
CA ILE A 45 7.14 -2.42 -4.72
C ILE A 45 6.84 -1.40 -5.82
N PHE A 46 5.59 -0.98 -5.92
CA PHE A 46 5.13 -0.10 -6.98
C PHE A 46 4.10 0.90 -6.43
N GLY A 47 4.15 2.13 -6.89
CA GLY A 47 3.16 3.13 -6.54
C GLY A 47 3.73 4.37 -5.88
N GLY A 48 2.97 4.94 -4.98
CA GLY A 48 3.34 6.18 -4.28
C GLY A 48 3.33 7.42 -5.16
N GLY A 49 2.64 7.37 -6.29
CA GLY A 49 2.55 8.49 -7.23
C GLY A 49 1.73 9.65 -6.67
N ASN A 50 2.15 10.86 -6.99
CA ASN A 50 1.39 12.07 -6.70
C ASN A 50 0.52 12.42 -7.91
N VAL A 51 -0.64 11.76 -7.99
CA VAL A 51 -1.52 11.83 -9.17
C VAL A 51 -2.62 12.87 -9.06
N LEU A 52 -2.87 13.41 -7.87
CA LEU A 52 -3.89 14.41 -7.63
C LEU A 52 -3.25 15.80 -7.59
N LYS A 53 -3.24 16.49 -8.71
CA LYS A 53 -2.76 17.87 -8.79
C LYS A 53 -3.69 18.80 -8.00
N GLY A 54 -3.12 19.62 -7.12
CA GLY A 54 -3.87 20.55 -6.27
C GLY A 54 -4.03 20.09 -4.82
N PHE A 55 -3.72 18.87 -4.48
CA PHE A 55 -3.59 18.43 -3.09
C PHE A 55 -2.19 18.75 -2.59
N THR A 56 -2.00 19.96 -2.11
CA THR A 56 -0.70 20.44 -1.65
C THR A 56 -0.39 20.13 -0.18
N GLY A 57 -1.31 19.50 0.54
CA GLY A 57 -1.19 19.38 1.99
C GLY A 57 -0.49 18.10 2.48
N PHE A 58 -0.59 17.00 1.78
CA PHE A 58 -0.03 15.72 2.24
C PHE A 58 0.48 14.88 1.08
N ASN A 59 1.77 14.64 1.06
CA ASN A 59 2.36 13.72 0.10
C ASN A 59 2.21 12.28 0.62
N VAL A 60 1.00 11.75 0.56
CA VAL A 60 0.65 10.41 1.05
C VAL A 60 1.45 9.34 0.32
N GLY A 61 1.62 9.50 -0.98
CA GLY A 61 2.41 8.56 -1.79
C GLY A 61 3.86 8.47 -1.35
N GLU A 62 4.48 9.60 -1.09
CA GLU A 62 5.87 9.68 -0.62
C GLU A 62 6.01 9.02 0.76
N ARG A 63 5.11 9.33 1.68
CA ARG A 63 5.11 8.72 3.02
C ARG A 63 4.91 7.21 2.96
N ASN A 64 4.01 6.74 2.12
CA ASN A 64 3.78 5.31 1.94
C ASN A 64 5.02 4.62 1.36
N ALA A 65 5.70 5.26 0.41
CA ALA A 65 6.94 4.74 -0.16
C ALA A 65 8.05 4.67 0.89
N GLU A 66 8.28 5.74 1.63
CA GLU A 66 9.25 5.77 2.74
C GLU A 66 8.97 4.70 3.77
N PHE A 67 7.73 4.62 4.25
CA PHE A 67 7.31 3.61 5.22
C PHE A 67 7.61 2.20 4.72
N THR A 68 7.23 1.91 3.47
CA THR A 68 7.40 0.58 2.90
C THR A 68 8.87 0.20 2.81
N LEU A 69 9.72 1.11 2.35
CA LEU A 69 11.17 0.89 2.26
C LEU A 69 11.80 0.68 3.63
N GLU A 70 11.43 1.49 4.61
CA GLU A 70 11.92 1.36 5.98
C GLU A 70 11.47 0.04 6.62
N TYR A 71 10.21 -0.33 6.44
CA TYR A 71 9.65 -1.58 6.97
C TYR A 71 10.39 -2.79 6.39
N LEU A 72 10.52 -2.86 5.07
CA LEU A 72 11.19 -3.98 4.40
C LEU A 72 12.66 -4.08 4.79
N SER A 73 13.33 -2.94 4.95
CA SER A 73 14.71 -2.90 5.42
C SER A 73 14.84 -3.40 6.86
N ALA A 74 13.97 -2.95 7.75
CA ALA A 74 13.97 -3.38 9.15
C ALA A 74 13.67 -4.88 9.30
N GLU A 75 12.83 -5.44 8.45
CA GLU A 75 12.47 -6.85 8.44
C GLU A 75 13.43 -7.72 7.62
N HIS A 76 14.46 -7.14 7.03
CA HIS A 76 15.44 -7.82 6.18
C HIS A 76 14.82 -8.54 4.97
N ILE A 77 13.78 -7.95 4.40
CA ILE A 77 13.15 -8.45 3.18
C ILE A 77 13.71 -7.69 1.98
N PRO A 78 14.43 -8.37 1.06
CA PRO A 78 15.04 -7.68 -0.07
C PRO A 78 13.99 -7.16 -1.07
N VAL A 79 14.25 -5.98 -1.62
CA VAL A 79 13.46 -5.38 -2.69
C VAL A 79 14.12 -5.69 -4.03
N LEU A 80 13.51 -6.59 -4.80
CA LEU A 80 14.05 -7.01 -6.09
C LEU A 80 13.75 -6.04 -7.22
N ALA A 81 12.63 -5.33 -7.13
CA ALA A 81 12.22 -4.35 -8.13
C ALA A 81 11.37 -3.27 -7.49
N SER A 82 11.48 -2.06 -7.99
CA SER A 82 10.67 -0.95 -7.54
C SER A 82 10.40 0.05 -8.65
N ASP A 83 9.19 0.61 -8.64
CA ASP A 83 8.83 1.75 -9.46
C ASP A 83 7.89 2.64 -8.63
N LEU A 84 8.49 3.62 -7.96
CA LEU A 84 7.85 4.42 -6.94
C LEU A 84 7.79 5.90 -7.32
N LEU A 85 6.89 6.61 -6.66
CA LEU A 85 6.76 8.07 -6.76
C LEU A 85 6.28 8.50 -8.15
N ASP A 86 6.74 9.67 -8.61
CA ASP A 86 6.30 10.27 -9.86
C ASP A 86 4.85 10.80 -9.81
N ASP A 87 4.32 11.20 -10.96
CA ASP A 87 3.04 11.92 -11.06
C ASP A 87 1.96 11.16 -11.85
N TYR A 88 2.14 9.87 -12.06
CA TYR A 88 1.20 9.06 -12.82
C TYR A 88 0.70 7.86 -12.04
N PRO A 89 -0.54 7.45 -12.24
CA PRO A 89 -1.04 6.19 -11.71
C PRO A 89 -0.48 5.00 -12.48
N ARG A 90 -0.45 3.86 -11.82
CA ARG A 90 0.06 2.61 -12.37
C ARG A 90 -1.00 1.53 -12.31
N LYS A 91 -1.05 0.71 -13.33
CA LYS A 91 -1.77 -0.56 -13.30
C LYS A 91 -0.74 -1.68 -13.17
N VAL A 92 -0.88 -2.49 -12.13
CA VAL A 92 0.08 -3.53 -11.80
C VAL A 92 -0.55 -4.90 -12.06
N TYR A 93 0.17 -5.73 -12.80
CA TYR A 93 -0.21 -7.12 -13.09
C TYR A 93 0.81 -8.04 -12.45
N PHE A 94 0.37 -8.85 -11.52
CA PHE A 94 1.22 -9.78 -10.79
C PHE A 94 0.89 -11.23 -11.16
N SER A 95 1.91 -12.01 -11.48
CA SER A 95 1.80 -13.45 -11.74
C SER A 95 2.39 -14.22 -10.55
N PRO A 96 1.56 -14.78 -9.66
CA PRO A 96 2.07 -15.40 -8.43
C PRO A 96 2.92 -16.64 -8.65
N ASP A 97 2.70 -17.37 -9.73
CA ASP A 97 3.45 -18.58 -10.06
C ASP A 97 4.90 -18.32 -10.46
N THR A 98 5.15 -17.18 -11.11
CA THR A 98 6.48 -16.81 -11.59
C THR A 98 7.11 -15.66 -10.79
N GLY A 99 6.30 -14.90 -10.04
CA GLY A 99 6.72 -13.66 -9.40
C GLY A 99 6.90 -12.49 -10.35
N VAL A 100 6.55 -12.64 -11.62
CA VAL A 100 6.67 -11.57 -12.62
C VAL A 100 5.64 -10.49 -12.37
N VAL A 101 6.09 -9.24 -12.44
CA VAL A 101 5.23 -8.05 -12.34
C VAL A 101 5.37 -7.22 -13.60
N ASN A 102 4.25 -6.89 -14.20
CA ASN A 102 4.17 -5.94 -15.29
C ASN A 102 3.48 -4.66 -14.81
N VAL A 103 4.09 -3.52 -15.07
CA VAL A 103 3.57 -2.22 -14.67
C VAL A 103 3.22 -1.40 -15.90
N ARG A 104 1.99 -0.95 -15.95
CA ARG A 104 1.53 -0.03 -17.00
C ARG A 104 1.33 1.35 -16.41
N LYS A 105 2.04 2.33 -16.93
CA LYS A 105 1.88 3.73 -16.58
C LYS A 105 0.65 4.31 -17.29
N ILE A 106 -0.24 4.94 -16.54
CA ILE A 106 -1.46 5.51 -17.08
C ILE A 106 -1.30 7.02 -17.17
N LYS A 107 -1.05 7.54 -18.37
CA LYS A 107 -0.75 8.95 -18.57
C LYS A 107 -1.95 9.82 -18.94
N SER A 108 -3.10 9.21 -19.24
CA SER A 108 -4.26 9.90 -19.82
C SER A 108 -5.53 9.92 -18.95
N LEU A 109 -5.44 9.59 -17.66
CA LEU A 109 -6.58 9.69 -16.77
C LEU A 109 -6.80 11.12 -16.30
N HIS A 110 -8.07 11.57 -16.39
CA HIS A 110 -8.47 12.83 -15.77
C HIS A 110 -8.44 12.71 -14.24
N ASN A 111 -8.03 13.76 -13.56
CA ASN A 111 -7.96 13.82 -12.10
C ASN A 111 -9.30 13.45 -11.44
N SER A 112 -10.44 13.85 -12.05
CA SER A 112 -11.77 13.50 -11.58
C SER A 112 -12.03 11.99 -11.52
N THR A 113 -11.55 11.24 -12.52
CA THR A 113 -11.73 9.78 -12.56
C THR A 113 -10.99 9.09 -11.43
N ILE A 114 -9.79 9.56 -11.11
CA ILE A 114 -8.98 9.03 -10.00
C ILE A 114 -9.65 9.35 -8.66
N MET A 115 -10.13 10.58 -8.48
CA MET A 115 -10.86 10.98 -7.28
C MET A 115 -12.12 10.16 -7.08
N ASP A 116 -12.89 9.89 -8.15
CA ASP A 116 -14.10 9.08 -8.10
C ASP A 116 -13.78 7.64 -7.68
N ARG A 117 -12.73 7.04 -8.22
CA ARG A 117 -12.29 5.70 -7.83
C ARG A 117 -11.83 5.61 -6.39
N GLU A 118 -11.09 6.60 -5.91
CA GLU A 118 -10.66 6.64 -4.51
C GLU A 118 -11.85 6.84 -3.57
N SER A 119 -12.82 7.66 -3.96
CA SER A 119 -14.05 7.84 -3.20
C SER A 119 -14.85 6.55 -3.11
N GLU A 120 -15.01 5.83 -4.22
CA GLU A 120 -15.66 4.51 -4.25
C GLU A 120 -14.92 3.51 -3.37
N TYR A 121 -13.60 3.47 -3.41
CA TYR A 121 -12.78 2.60 -2.59
C TYR A 121 -12.98 2.89 -1.09
N LYS A 122 -12.97 4.15 -0.71
CA LYS A 122 -13.24 4.56 0.68
C LYS A 122 -14.64 4.16 1.13
N MET A 123 -15.65 4.31 0.27
CA MET A 123 -17.01 3.88 0.57
C MET A 123 -17.11 2.36 0.74
N ARG A 124 -16.43 1.58 -0.08
CA ARG A 124 -16.38 0.12 0.04
C ARG A 124 -15.71 -0.33 1.33
N ILE A 125 -14.60 0.30 1.72
CA ILE A 125 -13.93 0.02 3.00
C ILE A 125 -14.85 0.30 4.17
N ARG A 126 -15.59 1.41 4.15
CA ARG A 126 -16.56 1.75 5.18
C ARG A 126 -17.72 0.73 5.24
N GLY A 127 -18.19 0.27 4.08
CA GLY A 127 -19.20 -0.77 3.98
C GLY A 127 -18.70 -2.11 4.52
N ALA A 128 -17.49 -2.52 4.14
CA ALA A 128 -16.89 -3.76 4.59
C ALA A 128 -16.64 -3.78 6.11
N SER A 129 -16.22 -2.66 6.68
CA SER A 129 -16.02 -2.55 8.13
C SER A 129 -17.31 -2.66 8.92
N LYS A 130 -18.46 -2.30 8.34
CA LYS A 130 -19.77 -2.43 8.96
C LYS A 130 -20.36 -3.83 8.84
N SER A 131 -20.07 -4.55 7.76
CA SER A 131 -20.62 -5.87 7.49
C SER A 131 -19.73 -7.02 7.96
N GLY A 132 -18.49 -6.77 8.27
CA GLY A 132 -17.52 -7.81 8.63
C GLY A 132 -17.14 -8.73 7.47
N GLU A 133 -17.57 -8.42 6.27
CA GLU A 133 -17.23 -9.18 5.07
C GLU A 133 -15.98 -8.61 4.40
N ILE A 134 -15.10 -9.51 4.01
CA ILE A 134 -13.93 -9.17 3.20
C ILE A 134 -14.34 -9.34 1.74
N GLU A 135 -14.53 -8.24 1.03
CA GLU A 135 -14.66 -8.28 -0.42
C GLU A 135 -13.30 -8.51 -1.07
N LEU A 136 -13.20 -9.63 -1.79
CA LEU A 136 -12.07 -9.85 -2.68
C LEU A 136 -12.29 -9.00 -3.93
N PHE A 137 -11.35 -8.11 -4.23
CA PHE A 137 -11.40 -7.33 -5.45
C PHE A 137 -11.06 -8.24 -6.63
N GLU A 138 -12.09 -8.63 -7.37
CA GLU A 138 -11.94 -9.12 -8.73
C GLU A 138 -11.83 -7.93 -9.68
N ASP A 139 -11.03 -8.05 -10.72
CA ASP A 139 -10.75 -7.01 -11.73
C ASP A 139 -11.99 -6.33 -12.34
#